data_fbee1fbaa7f1f487a8ac7f1b10852d69
#
_entry.id   fbee1fbaa7f1f487a8ac7f1b10852d69
#
_cell.length_a   1.000
_cell.length_b   1.000
_cell.length_c   1.000
_cell.angle_alpha   90.00
_cell.angle_beta   90.00
_cell.angle_gamma   90.00
#
_symmetry.space_group_name_H-M   'P 1'
#
loop_
_entity.id
_entity.type
_entity.pdbx_description
1 polymer ?
#
loop_
_entity_poly.entity_id
_entity_poly.type
_entity_poly.pdbx_seq_one_letter_code
_entity_poly.pdbx_strand_id
1 'polypeptide(L)'
;MKAIPSYKLEKIYYSICDISLEDHTPLISVGVWAFLECLTALCGRNSATAFPDFLSKQKVNQLGFTTREQVTSIRDAVQRISSHGNTTKHHDKSANFNGEQLANDMDLLKDVILKLADEAK
;
A
#
# COMPACT_ATOMS: atom_id res chain seq x y z
N MET A 1 -2.60 13.33 4.00
CA MET A 1 -3.01 12.31 4.98
C MET A 1 -3.68 12.89 6.23
N LYS A 2 -3.36 14.12 6.59
CA LYS A 2 -3.97 14.76 7.78
C LYS A 2 -5.49 14.91 7.69
N ALA A 3 -6.04 14.89 6.49
CA ALA A 3 -7.48 15.04 6.29
C ALA A 3 -8.30 13.78 6.63
N ILE A 4 -7.65 12.65 6.85
CA ILE A 4 -8.33 11.39 7.16
C ILE A 4 -8.48 11.28 8.69
N PRO A 5 -9.72 11.10 9.21
CA PRO A 5 -9.93 11.01 10.65
C PRO A 5 -9.59 9.62 11.20
N SER A 6 -8.34 9.20 11.06
CA SER A 6 -7.86 7.91 11.55
C SER A 6 -6.49 8.08 12.21
N TYR A 7 -6.48 7.95 13.53
CA TYR A 7 -5.25 8.00 14.31
C TYR A 7 -4.28 6.88 13.92
N LYS A 8 -4.81 5.68 13.70
CA LYS A 8 -3.99 4.52 13.30
C LYS A 8 -3.30 4.76 11.97
N LEU A 9 -4.04 5.21 10.96
CA LEU A 9 -3.49 5.46 9.64
C LEU A 9 -2.43 6.55 9.68
N GLU A 10 -2.71 7.64 10.39
CA GLU A 10 -1.78 8.75 10.54
C GLU A 10 -0.48 8.31 11.21
N LYS A 11 -0.57 7.50 12.26
CA LYS A 11 0.61 7.00 12.96
C LYS A 11 1.45 6.08 12.09
N ILE A 12 0.82 5.20 11.32
CA ILE A 12 1.53 4.33 10.39
C ILE A 12 2.26 5.17 9.35
N TYR A 13 1.58 6.14 8.76
CA TYR A 13 2.14 7.02 7.73
C TYR A 13 3.38 7.75 8.24
N TYR A 14 3.29 8.40 9.40
CA TYR A 14 4.41 9.15 9.95
C TYR A 14 5.57 8.24 10.36
N SER A 15 5.28 7.05 10.86
CA SER A 15 6.31 6.07 11.20
C SER A 15 7.10 5.64 9.96
N ILE A 16 6.41 5.42 8.85
CA ILE A 16 7.05 5.07 7.58
C ILE A 16 7.95 6.22 7.10
N CYS A 17 7.48 7.46 7.22
CA CYS A 17 8.23 8.63 6.75
C CYS A 17 9.45 8.96 7.61
N ASP A 18 9.44 8.58 8.89
CA ASP A 18 10.48 8.96 9.83
C ASP A 18 11.71 8.06 9.85
N ILE A 19 11.62 6.85 9.31
CA ILE A 19 12.73 5.90 9.36
C ILE A 19 13.38 5.73 8.00
N SER A 20 14.66 5.37 8.01
CA SER A 20 15.43 5.17 6.78
C SER A 20 14.96 3.90 6.06
N LEU A 21 14.56 4.05 4.80
CA LEU A 21 14.19 2.91 3.96
C LEU A 21 15.39 1.97 3.76
N GLU A 22 16.57 2.55 3.53
CA GLU A 22 17.79 1.77 3.27
C GLU A 22 18.16 0.88 4.47
N ASP A 23 18.08 1.44 5.68
CA ASP A 23 18.47 0.72 6.90
C ASP A 23 17.36 -0.16 7.45
N HIS A 24 16.10 0.14 7.12
CA HIS A 24 14.93 -0.49 7.76
C HIS A 24 13.93 -1.02 6.74
N THR A 25 14.42 -1.54 5.59
CA THR A 25 13.54 -2.06 4.53
C THR A 25 12.52 -3.08 5.04
N PRO A 26 12.90 -4.07 5.86
CA PRO A 26 11.90 -5.04 6.35
C PRO A 26 10.76 -4.39 7.15
N LEU A 27 11.10 -3.47 8.02
CA LEU A 27 10.12 -2.78 8.85
C LEU A 27 9.21 -1.90 8.00
N ILE A 28 9.79 -1.20 7.02
CA ILE A 28 9.01 -0.34 6.12
C ILE A 28 8.12 -1.19 5.21
N SER A 29 8.57 -2.36 4.77
CA SER A 29 7.74 -3.28 3.97
C SER A 29 6.47 -3.67 4.72
N VAL A 30 6.60 -4.04 6.00
CA VAL A 30 5.44 -4.36 6.84
C VAL A 30 4.60 -3.11 7.09
N GLY A 31 5.24 -1.96 7.30
CA GLY A 31 4.55 -0.69 7.51
C GLY A 31 3.71 -0.26 6.32
N VAL A 32 4.26 -0.37 5.11
CA VAL A 32 3.51 -0.05 3.87
C VAL A 32 2.36 -1.02 3.67
N TRP A 33 2.57 -2.31 3.92
CA TRP A 33 1.51 -3.32 3.88
C TRP A 33 0.38 -2.93 4.84
N ALA A 34 0.72 -2.61 6.08
CA ALA A 34 -0.25 -2.22 7.11
C ALA A 34 -0.97 -0.92 6.74
N PHE A 35 -0.25 0.03 6.15
CA PHE A 35 -0.82 1.30 5.68
C PHE A 35 -1.90 1.07 4.63
N LEU A 36 -1.61 0.27 3.60
CA LEU A 36 -2.57 -0.02 2.53
C LEU A 36 -3.74 -0.84 3.06
N GLU A 37 -3.50 -1.78 3.95
CA GLU A 37 -4.58 -2.55 4.57
C GLU A 37 -5.54 -1.62 5.34
N CYS A 38 -5.00 -0.70 6.12
CA CYS A 38 -5.79 0.25 6.89
C CYS A 38 -6.53 1.24 5.97
N LEU A 39 -5.83 1.80 4.98
CA LEU A 39 -6.42 2.80 4.07
C LEU A 39 -7.58 2.19 3.28
N THR A 40 -7.40 1.00 2.72
CA THR A 40 -8.47 0.33 1.94
C THR A 40 -9.64 -0.06 2.83
N ALA A 41 -9.39 -0.42 4.09
CA ALA A 41 -10.47 -0.70 5.04
C ALA A 41 -11.32 0.55 5.27
N LEU A 42 -10.70 1.72 5.37
CA LEU A 42 -11.42 3.00 5.51
C LEU A 42 -12.22 3.35 4.26
N CYS A 43 -11.84 2.80 3.10
CA CYS A 43 -12.58 2.96 1.85
C CYS A 43 -13.70 1.94 1.66
N GLY A 44 -13.98 1.13 2.67
CA GLY A 44 -15.08 0.17 2.64
C GLY A 44 -14.69 -1.25 2.26
N ARG A 45 -13.40 -1.58 2.28
CA ARG A 45 -12.96 -2.96 2.00
C ARG A 45 -13.53 -3.92 3.04
N ASN A 46 -14.09 -5.01 2.57
CA ASN A 46 -14.57 -6.09 3.45
C ASN A 46 -13.35 -6.74 4.14
N SER A 47 -13.47 -7.01 5.45
CA SER A 47 -12.37 -7.59 6.23
C SER A 47 -11.92 -8.96 5.72
N ALA A 48 -12.79 -9.69 5.02
CA ALA A 48 -12.44 -10.98 4.41
C ALA A 48 -11.76 -10.84 3.05
N THR A 49 -11.65 -9.62 2.50
CA THR A 49 -11.04 -9.35 1.20
C THR A 49 -9.68 -8.70 1.41
N ALA A 50 -8.64 -9.28 0.81
CA ALA A 50 -7.29 -8.69 0.85
C ALA A 50 -7.28 -7.39 0.03
N PHE A 51 -6.39 -6.44 0.40
CA PHE A 51 -6.37 -5.16 -0.31
C PHE A 51 -6.00 -5.27 -1.79
N PRO A 52 -5.18 -6.23 -2.28
CA PRO A 52 -4.97 -6.38 -3.72
C PRO A 52 -6.24 -6.75 -4.48
N ASP A 53 -7.11 -7.54 -3.86
CA ASP A 53 -8.39 -7.92 -4.46
C ASP A 53 -9.38 -6.77 -4.45
N PHE A 54 -9.35 -5.96 -3.40
CA PHE A 54 -10.15 -4.72 -3.31
C PHE A 54 -9.74 -3.75 -4.41
N LEU A 55 -8.43 -3.63 -4.69
CA LEU A 55 -7.90 -2.79 -5.75
C LEU A 55 -7.90 -3.54 -7.09
N SER A 56 -9.06 -4.04 -7.48
CA SER A 56 -9.29 -4.73 -8.75
C SER A 56 -9.14 -3.76 -9.94
N LYS A 57 -9.13 -4.32 -11.15
CA LYS A 57 -9.12 -3.50 -12.38
C LYS A 57 -10.27 -2.51 -12.38
N GLN A 58 -11.46 -2.95 -11.97
CA GLN A 58 -12.65 -2.09 -11.93
C GLN A 58 -12.45 -0.95 -10.93
N LYS A 59 -11.95 -1.25 -9.73
CA LYS A 59 -11.73 -0.24 -8.71
C LYS A 59 -10.67 0.77 -9.16
N VAL A 60 -9.57 0.31 -9.74
CA VAL A 60 -8.51 1.18 -10.26
C VAL A 60 -9.06 2.09 -11.36
N ASN A 61 -9.90 1.56 -12.24
CA ASN A 61 -10.58 2.37 -13.26
C ASN A 61 -11.47 3.44 -12.64
N GLN A 62 -12.22 3.09 -11.60
CA GLN A 62 -13.07 4.04 -10.88
C GLN A 62 -12.29 5.17 -10.23
N LEU A 63 -11.04 4.91 -9.85
CA LEU A 63 -10.16 5.93 -9.29
C LEU A 63 -9.57 6.87 -10.34
N GLY A 64 -9.81 6.60 -11.63
CA GLY A 64 -9.39 7.46 -12.72
C GLY A 64 -8.22 6.93 -13.55
N PHE A 65 -7.71 5.75 -13.27
CA PHE A 65 -6.61 5.13 -13.98
C PHE A 65 -7.17 4.15 -15.01
N THR A 66 -7.27 4.59 -16.26
CA THR A 66 -8.05 3.87 -17.27
C THR A 66 -7.21 3.19 -18.35
N THR A 67 -5.94 3.56 -18.53
CA THR A 67 -5.11 2.89 -19.53
C THR A 67 -4.68 1.52 -19.02
N ARG A 68 -4.57 0.57 -19.94
CA ARG A 68 -4.15 -0.79 -19.62
C ARG A 68 -2.81 -0.81 -18.92
N GLU A 69 -1.86 0.01 -19.37
CA GLU A 69 -0.52 0.07 -18.77
C GLU A 69 -0.56 0.59 -17.35
N GLN A 70 -1.33 1.65 -17.10
CA GLN A 70 -1.50 2.18 -15.74
C GLN A 70 -2.10 1.15 -14.81
N VAL A 71 -3.18 0.50 -15.23
CA VAL A 71 -3.87 -0.50 -14.40
C VAL A 71 -2.94 -1.66 -14.08
N THR A 72 -2.23 -2.17 -15.08
CA THR A 72 -1.30 -3.30 -14.90
C THR A 72 -0.18 -2.92 -13.93
N SER A 73 0.45 -1.76 -14.12
CA SER A 73 1.54 -1.29 -13.29
C SER A 73 1.10 -1.10 -11.83
N ILE A 74 -0.06 -0.51 -11.62
CA ILE A 74 -0.62 -0.27 -10.29
C ILE A 74 -0.91 -1.60 -9.59
N ARG A 75 -1.56 -2.53 -10.29
CA ARG A 75 -1.92 -3.82 -9.70
C ARG A 75 -0.69 -4.67 -9.40
N ASP A 76 0.33 -4.61 -10.25
CA ASP A 76 1.59 -5.32 -10.01
C ASP A 76 2.30 -4.76 -8.78
N ALA A 77 2.36 -3.43 -8.63
CA ALA A 77 2.97 -2.79 -7.46
C ALA A 77 2.22 -3.16 -6.18
N VAL A 78 0.90 -3.12 -6.19
CA VAL A 78 0.07 -3.51 -5.04
C VAL A 78 0.31 -4.97 -4.67
N GLN A 79 0.40 -5.86 -5.67
CA GLN A 79 0.65 -7.28 -5.44
C GLN A 79 2.03 -7.52 -4.83
N ARG A 80 3.07 -6.81 -5.31
CA ARG A 80 4.42 -6.92 -4.74
C ARG A 80 4.44 -6.49 -3.28
N ILE A 81 3.82 -5.36 -2.97
CA ILE A 81 3.75 -4.85 -1.60
C ILE A 81 3.02 -5.86 -0.71
N SER A 82 1.91 -6.42 -1.19
CA SER A 82 1.15 -7.42 -0.43
C SER A 82 1.99 -8.66 -0.15
N SER A 83 2.64 -9.20 -1.17
CA SER A 83 3.45 -10.42 -1.04
C SER A 83 4.64 -10.21 -0.12
N HIS A 84 5.40 -9.14 -0.33
CA HIS A 84 6.62 -8.89 0.43
C HIS A 84 6.31 -8.53 1.88
N GLY A 85 5.32 -7.68 2.12
CA GLY A 85 4.93 -7.31 3.47
C GLY A 85 4.37 -8.50 4.25
N ASN A 86 3.53 -9.30 3.60
CA ASN A 86 2.93 -10.48 4.21
C ASN A 86 4.00 -11.54 4.52
N THR A 87 4.93 -11.79 3.59
CA THR A 87 6.03 -12.73 3.79
C THR A 87 6.92 -12.28 4.94
N THR A 88 7.30 -11.01 4.97
CA THR A 88 8.14 -10.46 6.04
C THR A 88 7.46 -10.58 7.40
N LYS A 89 6.13 -10.39 7.44
CA LYS A 89 5.35 -10.45 8.68
C LYS A 89 5.20 -11.87 9.20
N HIS A 90 5.02 -12.86 8.32
CA HIS A 90 4.60 -14.21 8.72
C HIS A 90 5.69 -15.29 8.60
N HIS A 91 6.76 -15.06 7.85
CA HIS A 91 7.82 -16.05 7.64
C HIS A 91 9.09 -15.62 8.37
N ASP A 92 9.60 -16.48 9.24
CA ASP A 92 10.79 -16.19 10.03
C ASP A 92 12.09 -16.26 9.22
N LYS A 93 12.11 -17.03 8.13
CA LYS A 93 13.30 -17.26 7.31
C LYS A 93 13.24 -16.65 5.92
N SER A 94 12.06 -16.45 5.39
CA SER A 94 11.88 -15.90 4.05
C SER A 94 11.81 -14.38 4.13
N ALA A 95 12.78 -13.72 3.51
CA ALA A 95 12.82 -12.27 3.48
C ALA A 95 13.30 -11.83 2.10
N ASN A 96 12.55 -10.97 1.46
CA ASN A 96 12.92 -10.39 0.18
C ASN A 96 12.97 -8.88 0.36
N PHE A 97 14.17 -8.37 0.65
CA PHE A 97 14.36 -6.97 0.97
C PHE A 97 14.95 -6.23 -0.23
N ASN A 98 14.09 -5.57 -0.98
CA ASN A 98 14.50 -4.70 -2.08
C ASN A 98 13.93 -3.31 -1.85
N GLY A 99 14.70 -2.46 -1.18
CA GLY A 99 14.29 -1.11 -0.85
C GLY A 99 14.06 -0.23 -2.08
N GLU A 100 14.86 -0.40 -3.12
CA GLU A 100 14.69 0.35 -4.37
C GLU A 100 13.36 0.00 -5.05
N GLN A 101 13.03 -1.30 -5.12
CA GLN A 101 11.76 -1.75 -5.67
C GLN A 101 10.58 -1.20 -4.86
N LEU A 102 10.69 -1.24 -3.53
CA LEU A 102 9.63 -0.72 -2.66
C LEU A 102 9.45 0.79 -2.85
N ALA A 103 10.54 1.54 -2.94
CA ALA A 103 10.47 2.99 -3.18
C ALA A 103 9.82 3.30 -4.52
N ASN A 104 10.16 2.55 -5.56
CA ASN A 104 9.57 2.71 -6.88
C ASN A 104 8.07 2.39 -6.86
N ASP A 105 7.68 1.33 -6.16
CA ASP A 105 6.27 0.95 -6.03
C ASP A 105 5.47 2.02 -5.27
N MET A 106 6.02 2.57 -4.20
CA MET A 106 5.37 3.64 -3.44
C MET A 106 5.21 4.91 -4.29
N ASP A 107 6.23 5.26 -5.06
CA ASP A 107 6.18 6.42 -5.94
C ASP A 107 5.11 6.23 -7.02
N LEU A 108 5.04 5.04 -7.59
CA LEU A 108 4.02 4.69 -8.59
C LEU A 108 2.61 4.76 -7.99
N LEU A 109 2.44 4.37 -6.73
CA LEU A 109 1.15 4.33 -6.06
C LEU A 109 0.74 5.67 -5.43
N LYS A 110 1.59 6.69 -5.50
CA LYS A 110 1.34 7.98 -4.87
C LYS A 110 -0.04 8.54 -5.20
N ASP A 111 -0.38 8.60 -6.49
CA ASP A 111 -1.66 9.15 -6.92
C ASP A 111 -2.84 8.26 -6.54
N VAL A 112 -2.65 6.94 -6.55
CA VAL A 112 -3.65 5.99 -6.08
C VAL A 112 -3.95 6.23 -4.60
N ILE A 113 -2.90 6.39 -3.80
CA ILE A 113 -3.04 6.65 -2.36
C ILE A 113 -3.81 7.95 -2.12
N LEU A 114 -3.51 9.01 -2.88
CA LEU A 114 -4.22 10.28 -2.76
C LEU A 114 -5.70 10.14 -3.10
N LYS A 115 -6.03 9.37 -4.14
CA LYS A 115 -7.42 9.12 -4.52
C LYS A 115 -8.15 8.33 -3.43
N LEU A 116 -7.51 7.30 -2.89
CA LEU A 116 -8.08 6.52 -1.79
C LEU A 116 -8.27 7.37 -0.53
N ALA A 117 -7.31 8.25 -0.25
CA ALA A 117 -7.42 9.17 0.88
C ALA A 117 -8.62 10.09 0.75
N ASP A 118 -8.90 10.60 -0.45
CA ASP A 118 -10.10 11.40 -0.70
C ASP A 118 -11.37 10.59 -0.50
N GLU A 119 -11.39 9.34 -0.94
CA GLU A 119 -12.55 8.47 -0.76
C GLU A 119 -12.79 8.13 0.71
N ALA A 120 -11.73 8.03 1.51
CA ALA A 120 -11.81 7.66 2.93
C ALA A 120 -12.30 8.79 3.84
N LYS A 121 -12.40 10.00 3.35
CA LYS A 121 -12.85 11.15 4.15
C LYS A 121 -14.30 11.04 4.62
#